data_9f90b1f392cafb515634bf84abc5699e
#
_entry.id   9f90b1f392cafb515634bf84abc5699e
#
_cell.length_a   1.000
_cell.length_b   1.000
_cell.length_c   1.000
_cell.angle_alpha   90.00
_cell.angle_beta   90.00
_cell.angle_gamma   90.00
#
_symmetry.space_group_name_H-M   'P 1'
#
loop_
_entity.id
_entity.type
_entity.pdbx_description
1 polymer ?
#
loop_
_entity_poly.entity_id
_entity_poly.type
_entity_poly.pdbx_seq_one_letter_code
_entity_poly.pdbx_strand_id
1 'polypeptide(L)'
;MNVPVTMHFTIEELYASKTAKEKGINNKPSTQQMINLVYLAAYVLEPLRVAMNEPIKISSGFRCYDLNKAVGGVYNSQHLKGQAADLCIDGDIEKGRRWFNYIKDNLLFDQLIWEKNPKTGSCWVHVSFVFPDFGKNRKKVNDGLLKK
;
A
#
# COMPACT_ATOMS: atom_id res chain seq x y z
N MET A 1 0.06 9.97 -19.55
CA MET A 1 -1.25 9.29 -19.67
C MET A 1 -1.39 8.27 -18.54
N ASN A 2 -2.48 8.34 -17.78
CA ASN A 2 -2.72 7.40 -16.69
C ASN A 2 -3.45 6.16 -17.20
N VAL A 3 -2.89 4.98 -16.87
CA VAL A 3 -3.43 3.71 -17.33
C VAL A 3 -4.21 3.04 -16.21
N PRO A 4 -5.55 2.85 -16.36
CA PRO A 4 -6.32 2.18 -15.34
C PRO A 4 -5.98 0.70 -15.26
N VAL A 5 -5.85 0.18 -14.03
CA VAL A 5 -5.63 -1.24 -13.77
C VAL A 5 -6.87 -1.88 -13.14
N THR A 6 -7.68 -1.07 -12.46
CA THR A 6 -9.01 -1.41 -11.97
C THR A 6 -9.90 -0.20 -12.19
N MET A 7 -11.18 -0.30 -11.80
CA MET A 7 -12.12 0.80 -12.04
C MET A 7 -11.67 2.11 -11.39
N HIS A 8 -11.06 2.07 -10.21
CA HIS A 8 -10.72 3.26 -9.45
C HIS A 8 -9.22 3.50 -9.27
N PHE A 9 -8.36 2.62 -9.79
CA PHE A 9 -6.90 2.76 -9.61
C PHE A 9 -6.17 2.74 -10.94
N THR A 10 -5.16 3.61 -11.07
CA THR A 10 -4.25 3.63 -12.22
C THR A 10 -2.91 3.04 -11.80
N ILE A 11 -2.16 2.52 -12.79
CA ILE A 11 -0.82 1.98 -12.49
C ILE A 11 0.11 3.07 -11.96
N GLU A 12 0.00 4.28 -12.50
CA GLU A 12 0.87 5.41 -12.12
C GLU A 12 0.73 5.77 -10.64
N GLU A 13 -0.49 5.78 -10.08
CA GLU A 13 -0.66 6.10 -8.67
C GLU A 13 -0.08 5.03 -7.73
N LEU A 14 0.11 3.81 -8.23
CA LEU A 14 0.66 2.70 -7.45
C LEU A 14 2.18 2.75 -7.36
N TYR A 15 2.85 3.63 -8.13
CA TYR A 15 4.29 3.85 -7.99
C TYR A 15 4.68 5.34 -7.93
N ALA A 16 3.71 6.23 -7.88
CA ALA A 16 3.99 7.66 -7.72
C ALA A 16 4.70 7.92 -6.40
N SER A 17 5.67 8.83 -6.42
CA SER A 17 6.43 9.21 -5.23
C SER A 17 6.91 10.64 -5.33
N LYS A 18 6.49 11.47 -4.39
CA LYS A 18 6.97 12.84 -4.27
C LYS A 18 8.47 12.87 -4.01
N THR A 19 8.95 12.01 -3.12
CA THR A 19 10.37 11.91 -2.77
C THR A 19 11.21 11.53 -3.99
N ALA A 20 10.76 10.55 -4.78
CA ALA A 20 11.48 10.15 -5.99
C ALA A 20 11.58 11.31 -6.97
N LYS A 21 10.48 12.04 -7.15
CA LYS A 21 10.46 13.20 -8.05
C LYS A 21 11.42 14.29 -7.58
N GLU A 22 11.41 14.62 -6.30
CA GLU A 22 12.27 15.64 -5.71
C GLU A 22 13.76 15.27 -5.80
N LYS A 23 14.08 13.99 -5.67
CA LYS A 23 15.47 13.49 -5.68
C LYS A 23 15.92 13.02 -7.07
N GLY A 24 15.08 13.12 -8.08
CA GLY A 24 15.42 12.66 -9.43
C GLY A 24 15.59 11.15 -9.54
N ILE A 25 14.91 10.37 -8.71
CA ILE A 25 14.97 8.91 -8.72
C ILE A 25 13.95 8.36 -9.71
N ASN A 26 14.39 7.49 -10.63
CA ASN A 26 13.50 6.79 -11.54
C ASN A 26 12.86 5.63 -10.80
N ASN A 27 11.58 5.78 -10.43
CA ASN A 27 10.84 4.79 -9.64
C ASN A 27 9.93 3.92 -10.50
N LYS A 28 10.20 3.77 -11.79
CA LYS A 28 9.34 2.96 -12.64
C LYS A 28 9.52 1.46 -12.34
N PRO A 29 8.43 0.72 -12.07
CA PRO A 29 8.53 -0.71 -11.77
C PRO A 29 8.84 -1.55 -13.02
N SER A 30 9.45 -2.70 -12.83
CA SER A 30 9.61 -3.73 -13.85
C SER A 30 8.24 -4.33 -14.19
N THR A 31 8.19 -5.14 -15.27
CA THR A 31 6.96 -5.82 -15.67
C THR A 31 6.41 -6.69 -14.52
N GLN A 32 7.25 -7.48 -13.87
CA GLN A 32 6.79 -8.35 -12.78
C GLN A 32 6.29 -7.53 -11.59
N GLN A 33 6.95 -6.43 -11.27
CA GLN A 33 6.51 -5.54 -10.18
C GLN A 33 5.18 -4.89 -10.52
N MET A 34 4.96 -4.50 -11.80
CA MET A 34 3.67 -3.98 -12.24
C MET A 34 2.57 -5.02 -12.12
N ILE A 35 2.84 -6.27 -12.50
CA ILE A 35 1.88 -7.36 -12.34
C ILE A 35 1.49 -7.52 -10.87
N ASN A 36 2.47 -7.51 -9.97
CA ASN A 36 2.20 -7.59 -8.53
C ASN A 36 1.30 -6.45 -8.06
N LEU A 37 1.55 -5.23 -8.53
CA LEU A 37 0.73 -4.06 -8.20
C LEU A 37 -0.70 -4.21 -8.71
N VAL A 38 -0.88 -4.74 -9.91
CA VAL A 38 -2.22 -4.99 -10.48
C VAL A 38 -3.00 -5.95 -9.59
N TYR A 39 -2.37 -7.02 -9.12
CA TYR A 39 -3.05 -7.98 -8.25
C TYR A 39 -3.34 -7.41 -6.86
N LEU A 40 -2.44 -6.61 -6.31
CA LEU A 40 -2.70 -5.87 -5.07
C LEU A 40 -3.94 -4.96 -5.25
N ALA A 41 -4.01 -4.25 -6.37
CA ALA A 41 -5.15 -3.38 -6.65
C ALA A 41 -6.44 -4.18 -6.80
N ALA A 42 -6.41 -5.28 -7.55
CA ALA A 42 -7.60 -6.07 -7.85
C ALA A 42 -8.15 -6.81 -6.62
N TYR A 43 -7.27 -7.32 -5.76
CA TYR A 43 -7.69 -8.16 -4.63
C TYR A 43 -7.80 -7.42 -3.31
N VAL A 44 -7.20 -6.25 -3.18
CA VAL A 44 -7.23 -5.48 -1.92
C VAL A 44 -7.78 -4.07 -2.13
N LEU A 45 -7.14 -3.29 -2.98
CA LEU A 45 -7.46 -1.85 -3.06
C LEU A 45 -8.83 -1.57 -3.66
N GLU A 46 -9.17 -2.24 -4.77
CA GLU A 46 -10.47 -2.03 -5.42
C GLU A 46 -11.62 -2.54 -4.56
N PRO A 47 -11.56 -3.76 -3.96
CA PRO A 47 -12.62 -4.19 -3.05
C PRO A 47 -12.80 -3.24 -1.87
N LEU A 48 -11.72 -2.72 -1.30
CA LEU A 48 -11.78 -1.73 -0.23
C LEU A 48 -12.46 -0.45 -0.71
N ARG A 49 -12.04 0.06 -1.87
CA ARG A 49 -12.61 1.28 -2.46
C ARG A 49 -14.12 1.18 -2.65
N VAL A 50 -14.57 0.05 -3.18
CA VAL A 50 -15.99 -0.19 -3.44
C VAL A 50 -16.77 -0.27 -2.12
N ALA A 51 -16.26 -1.02 -1.15
CA ALA A 51 -16.93 -1.22 0.13
C ALA A 51 -17.04 0.08 0.94
N MET A 52 -15.99 0.89 0.94
CA MET A 52 -15.95 2.15 1.68
C MET A 52 -16.71 3.28 0.97
N ASN A 53 -16.92 3.15 -0.34
CA ASN A 53 -17.57 4.16 -1.19
C ASN A 53 -16.93 5.54 -1.02
N GLU A 54 -15.61 5.58 -0.91
CA GLU A 54 -14.84 6.81 -0.78
C GLU A 54 -13.44 6.60 -1.39
N PRO A 55 -12.76 7.67 -1.84
CA PRO A 55 -11.41 7.52 -2.39
C PRO A 55 -10.44 6.93 -1.39
N ILE A 56 -9.60 6.01 -1.87
CA ILE A 56 -8.51 5.42 -1.09
C ILE A 56 -7.21 6.00 -1.65
N LYS A 57 -6.61 6.91 -0.93
CA LYS A 57 -5.40 7.60 -1.36
C LYS A 57 -4.17 6.76 -1.02
N ILE A 58 -3.32 6.52 -2.02
CA ILE A 58 -2.09 5.76 -1.86
C ILE A 58 -0.95 6.76 -1.65
N SER A 59 -0.30 6.70 -0.50
CA SER A 59 0.86 7.56 -0.21
C SER A 59 2.17 6.93 -0.64
N SER A 60 2.24 5.59 -0.68
CA SER A 60 3.41 4.86 -1.14
C SER A 60 3.00 3.48 -1.62
N GLY A 61 3.30 3.16 -2.87
CA GLY A 61 3.12 1.83 -3.44
C GLY A 61 4.46 1.19 -3.70
N PHE A 62 4.77 0.90 -4.98
CA PHE A 62 6.08 0.38 -5.34
C PHE A 62 7.19 1.39 -5.02
N ARG A 63 8.29 0.89 -4.49
CA ARG A 63 9.53 1.63 -4.28
C ARG A 63 10.70 0.87 -4.90
N CYS A 64 11.47 1.52 -5.78
CA CYS A 64 12.74 0.97 -6.23
C CYS A 64 13.74 0.98 -5.08
N TYR A 65 14.86 0.29 -5.25
CA TYR A 65 15.89 0.19 -4.21
C TYR A 65 16.33 1.56 -3.69
N ASP A 66 16.67 2.48 -4.61
CA ASP A 66 17.16 3.81 -4.22
C ASP A 66 16.12 4.61 -3.47
N LEU A 67 14.85 4.55 -3.88
CA LEU A 67 13.77 5.24 -3.19
C LEU A 67 13.54 4.62 -1.80
N ASN A 68 13.52 3.31 -1.71
CA ASN A 68 13.34 2.63 -0.42
C ASN A 68 14.41 3.04 0.58
N LYS A 69 15.67 3.11 0.12
CA LYS A 69 16.79 3.58 0.94
C LYS A 69 16.62 5.04 1.35
N ALA A 70 16.18 5.90 0.41
CA ALA A 70 16.00 7.33 0.67
C ALA A 70 14.94 7.61 1.74
N VAL A 71 13.88 6.80 1.80
CA VAL A 71 12.80 6.97 2.78
C VAL A 71 13.00 6.14 4.05
N GLY A 72 14.11 5.42 4.17
CA GLY A 72 14.42 4.64 5.35
C GLY A 72 13.64 3.34 5.50
N GLY A 73 13.17 2.78 4.38
CA GLY A 73 12.46 1.50 4.39
C GLY A 73 13.39 0.33 4.72
N VAL A 74 12.80 -0.76 5.22
CA VAL A 74 13.59 -1.96 5.54
C VAL A 74 14.12 -2.59 4.25
N TYR A 75 15.28 -3.25 4.34
CA TYR A 75 15.98 -3.76 3.15
C TYR A 75 15.20 -4.84 2.39
N ASN A 76 14.30 -5.55 3.07
CA ASN A 76 13.48 -6.63 2.48
C ASN A 76 12.01 -6.23 2.38
N SER A 77 11.71 -4.95 2.25
CA SER A 77 10.34 -4.43 2.18
C SER A 77 9.57 -5.01 1.00
N GLN A 78 8.30 -5.35 1.21
CA GLN A 78 7.40 -5.78 0.13
C GLN A 78 7.08 -4.64 -0.85
N HIS A 79 7.29 -3.38 -0.47
CA HIS A 79 7.22 -2.26 -1.40
C HIS A 79 8.20 -2.41 -2.57
N LEU A 80 9.36 -3.03 -2.33
CA LEU A 80 10.37 -3.29 -3.36
C LEU A 80 9.88 -4.25 -4.46
N LYS A 81 8.91 -5.09 -4.12
CA LYS A 81 8.37 -6.10 -5.03
C LYS A 81 7.06 -5.70 -5.70
N GLY A 82 6.53 -4.52 -5.38
CA GLY A 82 5.21 -4.12 -5.83
C GLY A 82 4.09 -4.87 -5.12
N GLN A 83 4.34 -5.37 -3.92
CA GLN A 83 3.38 -6.17 -3.17
C GLN A 83 2.73 -5.42 -2.01
N ALA A 84 3.07 -4.16 -1.81
CA ALA A 84 2.57 -3.40 -0.66
C ALA A 84 2.14 -2.00 -1.05
N ALA A 85 1.18 -1.47 -0.28
CA ALA A 85 0.74 -0.09 -0.38
C ALA A 85 0.52 0.48 1.02
N ASP A 86 0.87 1.75 1.17
CA ASP A 86 0.53 2.54 2.35
C ASP A 86 -0.66 3.42 2.00
N LEU A 87 -1.72 3.33 2.79
CA LEU A 87 -2.98 4.02 2.57
C LEU A 87 -3.01 5.26 3.45
N CYS A 88 -3.14 6.43 2.81
CA CYS A 88 -3.15 7.73 3.49
C CYS A 88 -4.54 8.01 4.05
N ILE A 89 -4.62 8.25 5.34
CA ILE A 89 -5.89 8.53 6.02
C ILE A 89 -6.08 10.03 6.33
N ASP A 90 -5.13 10.88 5.94
CA ASP A 90 -5.19 12.34 6.13
C ASP A 90 -5.50 12.74 7.58
N GLY A 91 -4.97 11.99 8.55
CA GLY A 91 -5.17 12.27 9.97
C GLY A 91 -6.54 11.83 10.52
N ASP A 92 -7.39 11.26 9.69
CA ASP A 92 -8.71 10.78 10.09
C ASP A 92 -8.61 9.34 10.62
N ILE A 93 -8.43 9.21 11.93
CA ILE A 93 -8.21 7.93 12.59
C ILE A 93 -9.41 6.99 12.42
N GLU A 94 -10.64 7.52 12.48
CA GLU A 94 -11.84 6.70 12.33
C GLU A 94 -11.98 6.15 10.90
N LYS A 95 -11.62 6.96 9.90
CA LYS A 95 -11.56 6.49 8.51
C LYS A 95 -10.55 5.35 8.37
N GLY A 96 -9.36 5.53 8.93
CA GLY A 96 -8.32 4.50 8.90
C GLY A 96 -8.76 3.23 9.61
N ARG A 97 -9.46 3.36 10.73
CA ARG A 97 -9.99 2.23 11.49
C ARG A 97 -11.01 1.44 10.68
N ARG A 98 -11.91 2.13 9.95
CA ARG A 98 -12.88 1.47 9.07
C ARG A 98 -12.17 0.69 7.95
N TRP A 99 -11.17 1.29 7.32
CA TRP A 99 -10.40 0.62 6.27
C TRP A 99 -9.67 -0.60 6.80
N PHE A 100 -8.98 -0.44 7.92
CA PHE A 100 -8.21 -1.51 8.56
C PHE A 100 -9.12 -2.70 8.90
N ASN A 101 -10.24 -2.43 9.54
CA ASN A 101 -11.17 -3.49 9.97
C ASN A 101 -11.82 -4.19 8.78
N TYR A 102 -12.16 -3.44 7.72
CA TYR A 102 -12.73 -4.07 6.53
C TYR A 102 -11.75 -5.05 5.89
N ILE A 103 -10.50 -4.63 5.71
CA ILE A 103 -9.44 -5.50 5.15
C ILE A 103 -9.28 -6.74 6.03
N LYS A 104 -9.15 -6.54 7.33
CA LYS A 104 -8.94 -7.62 8.29
C LYS A 104 -10.05 -8.67 8.22
N ASP A 105 -11.29 -8.22 8.15
CA ASP A 105 -12.45 -9.11 8.28
C ASP A 105 -12.92 -9.71 6.95
N ASN A 106 -12.58 -9.11 5.81
CA ASN A 106 -13.20 -9.46 4.53
C ASN A 106 -12.24 -9.82 3.40
N LEU A 107 -10.97 -9.44 3.47
CA LEU A 107 -10.06 -9.59 2.34
C LEU A 107 -8.92 -10.58 2.63
N LEU A 108 -8.33 -11.11 1.55
CA LEU A 108 -7.09 -11.86 1.63
C LEU A 108 -5.93 -10.86 1.54
N PHE A 109 -4.93 -11.03 2.40
CA PHE A 109 -3.74 -10.18 2.42
C PHE A 109 -2.58 -10.94 3.09
N ASP A 110 -1.35 -10.45 2.91
CA ASP A 110 -0.20 -11.03 3.60
C ASP A 110 0.00 -10.35 4.96
N GLN A 111 0.22 -9.03 4.94
CA GLN A 111 0.39 -8.23 6.17
C GLN A 111 -0.58 -7.06 6.16
N LEU A 112 -1.11 -6.75 7.33
CA LEU A 112 -1.96 -5.58 7.57
C LEU A 112 -1.45 -4.92 8.84
N ILE A 113 -0.91 -3.68 8.71
CA ILE A 113 -0.21 -3.02 9.80
C ILE A 113 -0.73 -1.61 9.97
N TRP A 114 -1.08 -1.25 11.20
CA TRP A 114 -1.31 0.14 11.58
C TRP A 114 0.04 0.77 11.91
N GLU A 115 0.48 1.68 11.07
CA GLU A 115 1.80 2.30 11.22
C GLU A 115 1.71 3.73 11.71
N LYS A 116 2.75 4.18 12.38
CA LYS A 116 2.86 5.53 12.91
C LYS A 116 4.29 6.03 12.78
N ASN A 117 4.43 7.26 12.29
CA ASN A 117 5.72 7.93 12.28
C ASN A 117 5.97 8.53 13.68
N PRO A 118 6.99 8.06 14.41
CA PRO A 118 7.22 8.53 15.78
C PRO A 118 7.61 10.01 15.87
N LYS A 119 8.11 10.59 14.78
CA LYS A 119 8.52 11.99 14.77
C LYS A 119 7.35 12.94 14.53
N THR A 120 6.45 12.59 13.62
CA THR A 120 5.34 13.45 13.21
C THR A 120 4.01 13.05 13.82
N GLY A 121 3.89 11.81 14.29
CA GLY A 121 2.64 11.26 14.81
C GLY A 121 1.66 10.85 13.72
N SER A 122 1.99 11.05 12.44
CA SER A 122 1.10 10.65 11.35
C SER A 122 0.97 9.12 11.30
N CYS A 123 -0.26 8.66 11.01
CA CYS A 123 -0.58 7.25 10.93
C CYS A 123 -1.04 6.89 9.52
N TRP A 124 -0.87 5.63 9.15
CA TRP A 124 -1.37 5.11 7.87
C TRP A 124 -1.61 3.62 8.00
N VAL A 125 -2.30 3.06 7.02
CA VAL A 125 -2.57 1.63 6.96
C VAL A 125 -1.67 1.01 5.90
N HIS A 126 -0.80 0.08 6.32
CA HIS A 126 0.05 -0.69 5.42
C HIS A 126 -0.63 -2.03 5.13
N VAL A 127 -0.75 -2.38 3.85
CA VAL A 127 -1.30 -3.67 3.44
C VAL A 127 -0.44 -4.26 2.33
N SER A 128 -0.28 -5.59 2.34
CA SER A 128 0.46 -6.30 1.31
C SER A 128 -0.31 -7.51 0.79
N PHE A 129 0.01 -7.91 -0.44
CA PHE A 129 -0.62 -9.04 -1.11
C PHE A 129 0.41 -9.77 -1.96
N VAL A 130 0.48 -11.10 -1.85
CA VAL A 130 1.44 -11.92 -2.56
C VAL A 130 0.77 -12.60 -3.77
N PHE A 131 1.36 -12.41 -4.94
CA PHE A 131 0.99 -13.07 -6.20
C PHE A 131 2.25 -13.71 -6.79
N PRO A 132 2.21 -14.88 -7.43
CA PRO A 132 1.01 -15.65 -7.80
C PRO A 132 0.53 -16.67 -6.77
N ASP A 133 1.31 -16.94 -5.75
CA ASP A 133 0.94 -17.95 -4.74
C ASP A 133 0.07 -17.32 -3.65
N PHE A 134 -1.25 -17.43 -3.81
CA PHE A 134 -2.21 -16.86 -2.88
C PHE A 134 -2.10 -17.48 -1.49
N GLY A 135 -1.63 -18.73 -1.38
CA GLY A 135 -1.41 -19.39 -0.10
C GLY A 135 -0.32 -18.77 0.76
N LYS A 136 0.53 -17.92 0.17
CA LYS A 136 1.54 -17.17 0.91
C LYS A 136 0.99 -15.91 1.57
N ASN A 137 -0.30 -15.59 1.39
CA ASN A 137 -0.95 -14.50 2.08
C ASN A 137 -1.31 -14.94 3.49
N ARG A 138 -0.51 -14.56 4.47
CA ARG A 138 -0.55 -15.08 5.84
C ARG A 138 -1.63 -14.47 6.72
N LYS A 139 -2.28 -13.41 6.27
CA LYS A 139 -3.25 -12.64 7.05
C LYS A 139 -2.69 -12.19 8.40
N LYS A 140 -1.44 -11.75 8.37
CA LYS A 140 -0.73 -11.30 9.57
C LYS A 140 -1.11 -9.86 9.89
N VAL A 141 -1.71 -9.66 11.07
CA VAL A 141 -2.24 -8.37 11.51
C VAL A 141 -1.37 -7.80 12.63
N ASN A 142 -1.02 -6.52 12.51
CA ASN A 142 -0.36 -5.76 13.58
C ASN A 142 -1.17 -4.50 13.82
N ASP A 143 -2.01 -4.50 14.85
CA ASP A 143 -2.88 -3.39 15.23
C ASP A 143 -2.49 -2.78 16.58
N GLY A 144 -1.29 -3.08 17.08
CA GLY A 144 -0.85 -2.64 18.40
C GLY A 144 -0.90 -1.13 18.61
N LEU A 145 -0.58 -0.34 17.58
CA LEU A 145 -0.62 1.12 17.66
C LEU A 145 -2.05 1.67 17.57
N LEU A 146 -2.98 0.92 16.96
CA LEU A 146 -4.38 1.33 16.82
C LEU A 146 -5.13 1.24 18.15
N LYS A 147 -4.73 0.33 19.02
CA LYS A 147 -5.37 0.10 20.31
C LYS A 147 -4.94 1.11 21.39
N LYS A 148 -3.95 1.91 21.10
CA LYS A 148 -3.44 2.96 22.00
C LYS A 148 -4.07 4.32 21.61
#